data_bd293ba102844ecd7930d71041d1ce0e
#
_entry.id   bd293ba102844ecd7930d71041d1ce0e
#
_cell.length_a   1.000
_cell.length_b   1.000
_cell.length_c   1.000
_cell.angle_alpha   90.00
_cell.angle_beta   90.00
_cell.angle_gamma   90.00
#
_symmetry.space_group_name_H-M   'P 1'
#
loop_
_entity.id
_entity.type
_entity.pdbx_description
1 polymer ?
#
loop_
_entity_poly.entity_id
_entity_poly.type
_entity_poly.pdbx_seq_one_letter_code
_entity_poly.pdbx_strand_id
1 'polypeptide(L)'
;MTEFCYITDDTYTKRQVLRMEQLVLGVLNFECAPPTAHWFVNHIAGLAGCTQKATFLAQYLTELTLIDGEAFMPFSPSIVACASVALSRHTLGLAAWEDHMVAKTKYNVEDFKECLIRLHETFENAPSMAQQAVREKYKNAK
;
A
#
# COMPACT_ATOMS: atom_id res chain seq x y z
N MET A 1 6.74 -27.40 1.05
CA MET A 1 8.18 -27.40 0.70
C MET A 1 8.47 -28.04 -0.66
N THR A 2 7.93 -29.20 -1.02
CA THR A 2 8.05 -29.77 -2.37
C THR A 2 7.48 -28.85 -3.46
N GLU A 3 6.41 -28.11 -3.16
CA GLU A 3 5.82 -27.12 -4.07
C GLU A 3 6.77 -25.96 -4.41
N PHE A 4 7.59 -25.50 -3.46
CA PHE A 4 8.59 -24.46 -3.73
C PHE A 4 9.70 -24.95 -4.67
N CYS A 5 10.11 -26.21 -4.57
CA CYS A 5 11.06 -26.78 -5.51
C CYS A 5 10.44 -26.87 -6.91
N TYR A 6 9.20 -27.34 -6.99
CA TYR A 6 8.45 -27.43 -8.25
C TYR A 6 8.29 -26.08 -8.95
N ILE A 7 7.95 -25.00 -8.21
CA ILE A 7 7.83 -23.63 -8.77
C ILE A 7 9.15 -23.14 -9.38
N THR A 8 10.30 -23.61 -8.88
CA THR A 8 11.62 -23.29 -9.46
C THR A 8 12.02 -24.25 -10.60
N ASP A 9 11.08 -25.01 -11.14
CA ASP A 9 11.33 -26.06 -12.15
C ASP A 9 12.42 -27.04 -11.69
N ASP A 10 12.36 -27.44 -10.41
CA ASP A 10 13.33 -28.31 -9.72
C ASP A 10 14.80 -27.82 -9.77
N THR A 11 15.02 -26.55 -10.10
CA THR A 11 16.36 -25.94 -10.14
C THR A 11 17.05 -26.02 -8.77
N TYR A 12 16.26 -25.92 -7.68
CA TYR A 12 16.78 -25.98 -6.31
C TYR A 12 16.17 -27.13 -5.53
N THR A 13 17.04 -27.82 -4.78
CA THR A 13 16.62 -28.87 -3.86
C THR A 13 16.00 -28.28 -2.60
N LYS A 14 15.13 -29.04 -1.92
CA LYS A 14 14.54 -28.65 -0.62
C LYS A 14 15.59 -28.18 0.40
N ARG A 15 16.75 -28.83 0.44
CA ARG A 15 17.86 -28.46 1.35
C ARG A 15 18.43 -27.08 1.01
N GLN A 16 18.56 -26.74 -0.27
CA GLN A 16 19.05 -25.44 -0.72
C GLN A 16 18.04 -24.33 -0.38
N VAL A 17 16.74 -24.57 -0.61
CA VAL A 17 15.68 -23.62 -0.26
C VAL A 17 15.67 -23.34 1.25
N LEU A 18 15.70 -24.37 2.09
CA LEU A 18 15.75 -24.21 3.56
C LEU A 18 17.01 -23.47 4.05
N ARG A 19 18.15 -23.77 3.43
CA ARG A 19 19.40 -23.06 3.78
C ARG A 19 19.33 -21.59 3.38
N MET A 20 18.74 -21.27 2.23
CA MET A 20 18.57 -19.88 1.78
C MET A 20 17.61 -19.12 2.71
N GLU A 21 16.48 -19.72 3.09
CA GLU A 21 15.55 -19.16 4.06
C GLU A 21 16.27 -18.78 5.37
N GLN A 22 17.06 -19.70 5.94
CA GLN A 22 17.83 -19.43 7.14
C GLN A 22 18.83 -18.27 6.98
N LEU A 23 19.50 -18.19 5.81
CA LEU A 23 20.43 -17.10 5.51
C LEU A 23 19.70 -15.76 5.42
N VAL A 24 18.59 -15.70 4.68
CA VAL A 24 17.78 -14.49 4.53
C VAL A 24 17.24 -14.01 5.88
N LEU A 25 16.67 -14.90 6.68
CA LEU A 25 16.18 -14.58 8.02
C LEU A 25 17.31 -14.10 8.94
N GLY A 26 18.49 -14.70 8.85
CA GLY A 26 19.66 -14.28 9.60
C GLY A 26 20.14 -12.87 9.20
N VAL A 27 20.20 -12.55 7.90
CA VAL A 27 20.54 -11.22 7.40
C VAL A 27 19.54 -10.16 7.84
N LEU A 28 18.25 -10.52 7.85
CA LEU A 28 17.16 -9.63 8.28
C LEU A 28 17.01 -9.56 9.81
N ASN A 29 17.83 -10.26 10.60
CA ASN A 29 17.65 -10.39 12.06
C ASN A 29 16.22 -10.77 12.47
N PHE A 30 15.52 -11.57 11.62
CA PHE A 30 14.11 -11.91 11.78
C PHE A 30 13.15 -10.69 11.79
N GLU A 31 13.57 -9.52 11.36
CA GLU A 31 12.72 -8.34 11.19
C GLU A 31 11.88 -8.44 9.91
N CYS A 32 10.86 -9.30 9.93
CA CYS A 32 10.05 -9.63 8.75
C CYS A 32 8.66 -8.96 8.75
N ALA A 33 8.36 -8.10 9.71
CA ALA A 33 7.04 -7.48 9.87
C ALA A 33 7.09 -5.95 10.00
N PRO A 34 7.73 -5.21 9.09
CA PRO A 34 7.65 -3.76 9.11
C PRO A 34 6.21 -3.30 8.85
N PRO A 35 5.77 -2.16 9.41
CA PRO A 35 4.44 -1.63 9.13
C PRO A 35 4.33 -1.22 7.66
N THR A 36 3.33 -1.77 6.97
CA THR A 36 3.06 -1.50 5.56
C THR A 36 2.18 -0.27 5.37
N ALA A 37 2.11 0.26 4.14
CA ALA A 37 1.18 1.35 3.82
C ALA A 37 -0.28 0.96 4.13
N HIS A 38 -0.67 -0.30 3.88
CA HIS A 38 -2.00 -0.80 4.25
C HIS A 38 -2.28 -0.76 5.76
N TRP A 39 -1.28 -1.09 6.59
CA TRP A 39 -1.39 -0.97 8.04
C TRP A 39 -1.63 0.50 8.45
N PHE A 40 -0.84 1.43 7.89
CA PHE A 40 -1.01 2.86 8.15
C PHE A 40 -2.34 3.41 7.66
N VAL A 41 -2.85 2.98 6.50
CA VAL A 41 -4.19 3.37 6.02
C VAL A 41 -5.26 3.04 7.04
N ASN A 42 -5.28 1.81 7.57
CA ASN A 42 -6.27 1.40 8.56
C ASN A 42 -6.17 2.23 9.84
N HIS A 43 -4.95 2.52 10.28
CA HIS A 43 -4.72 3.34 11.45
C HIS A 43 -5.18 4.81 11.24
N ILE A 44 -4.77 5.44 10.14
CA ILE A 44 -5.09 6.83 9.81
C ILE A 44 -6.58 6.99 9.52
N ALA A 45 -7.20 6.06 8.80
CA ALA A 45 -8.64 6.07 8.54
C ALA A 45 -9.46 6.01 9.83
N GLY A 46 -9.02 5.22 10.81
CA GLY A 46 -9.61 5.18 12.15
C GLY A 46 -9.47 6.53 12.89
N LEU A 47 -8.28 7.15 12.84
CA LEU A 47 -8.03 8.47 13.44
C LEU A 47 -8.87 9.58 12.77
N ALA A 48 -9.08 9.48 11.46
CA ALA A 48 -9.86 10.44 10.67
C ALA A 48 -11.38 10.23 10.76
N GLY A 49 -11.84 9.17 11.41
CA GLY A 49 -13.26 8.81 11.44
C GLY A 49 -13.84 8.50 10.06
N CYS A 50 -13.02 7.90 9.19
CA CYS A 50 -13.45 7.54 7.83
C CYS A 50 -14.59 6.53 7.85
N THR A 51 -15.53 6.68 6.92
CA THR A 51 -16.54 5.66 6.64
C THR A 51 -15.86 4.40 6.07
N GLN A 52 -16.54 3.26 6.15
CA GLN A 52 -16.04 2.02 5.55
C GLN A 52 -15.73 2.19 4.05
N LYS A 53 -16.58 2.91 3.32
CA LYS A 53 -16.38 3.21 1.90
C LYS A 53 -15.10 4.02 1.66
N ALA A 54 -14.84 5.05 2.48
CA ALA A 54 -13.61 5.83 2.37
C ALA A 54 -12.37 5.00 2.70
N THR A 55 -12.47 4.12 3.70
CA THR A 55 -11.38 3.22 4.07
C THR A 55 -11.07 2.23 2.95
N PHE A 56 -12.07 1.60 2.33
CA PHE A 56 -11.87 0.69 1.20
C PHE A 56 -11.29 1.39 -0.02
N LEU A 57 -11.73 2.62 -0.32
CA LEU A 57 -11.13 3.40 -1.38
C LEU A 57 -9.67 3.74 -1.09
N ALA A 58 -9.34 4.10 0.15
CA ALA A 58 -7.94 4.35 0.54
C ALA A 58 -7.08 3.08 0.44
N GLN A 59 -7.60 1.92 0.82
CA GLN A 59 -6.93 0.63 0.66
C GLN A 59 -6.70 0.30 -0.82
N TYR A 60 -7.71 0.49 -1.67
CA TYR A 60 -7.59 0.35 -3.12
C TYR A 60 -6.48 1.23 -3.69
N LEU A 61 -6.48 2.52 -3.33
CA LEU A 61 -5.45 3.47 -3.77
C LEU A 61 -4.05 3.04 -3.32
N THR A 62 -3.92 2.54 -2.09
CA THR A 62 -2.65 2.01 -1.59
C THR A 62 -2.18 0.78 -2.37
N GLU A 63 -3.09 -0.12 -2.77
CA GLU A 63 -2.73 -1.28 -3.59
C GLU A 63 -2.36 -0.89 -5.03
N LEU A 64 -2.93 0.18 -5.58
CA LEU A 64 -2.52 0.69 -6.90
C LEU A 64 -1.04 1.11 -6.93
N THR A 65 -0.50 1.63 -5.82
CA THR A 65 0.92 2.01 -5.76
C THR A 65 1.88 0.84 -5.94
N LEU A 66 1.41 -0.39 -5.68
CA LEU A 66 2.21 -1.60 -5.87
C LEU A 66 2.34 -2.02 -7.34
N ILE A 67 1.44 -1.55 -8.22
CA ILE A 67 1.51 -1.82 -9.66
C ILE A 67 2.64 -1.00 -10.29
N ASP A 68 2.84 0.22 -9.82
CA ASP A 68 3.93 1.11 -10.25
C ASP A 68 4.90 1.32 -9.07
N GLY A 69 5.51 0.23 -8.62
CA GLY A 69 6.38 0.23 -7.43
C GLY A 69 7.57 1.18 -7.56
N GLU A 70 8.12 1.35 -8.75
CA GLU A 70 9.26 2.24 -8.99
C GLU A 70 8.91 3.71 -8.69
N ALA A 71 7.74 4.17 -9.14
CA ALA A 71 7.27 5.53 -8.89
C ALA A 71 6.99 5.82 -7.40
N PHE A 72 6.60 4.81 -6.62
CA PHE A 72 6.23 4.97 -5.22
C PHE A 72 7.29 4.53 -4.22
N MET A 73 8.35 3.85 -4.63
CA MET A 73 9.45 3.41 -3.78
C MET A 73 10.14 4.56 -2.98
N PRO A 74 10.26 5.81 -3.50
CA PRO A 74 10.85 6.91 -2.74
C PRO A 74 10.03 7.35 -1.51
N PHE A 75 8.74 7.00 -1.44
CA PHE A 75 7.86 7.43 -0.36
C PHE A 75 7.79 6.40 0.77
N SER A 76 7.85 6.88 2.02
CA SER A 76 7.64 6.00 3.16
C SER A 76 6.20 5.45 3.17
N PRO A 77 5.96 4.26 3.76
CA PRO A 77 4.63 3.68 3.86
C PRO A 77 3.58 4.58 4.51
N SER A 78 3.99 5.40 5.49
CA SER A 78 3.12 6.37 6.15
C SER A 78 2.70 7.53 5.22
N ILE A 79 3.61 8.00 4.37
CA ILE A 79 3.33 9.03 3.35
C ILE A 79 2.34 8.51 2.31
N VAL A 80 2.56 7.30 1.79
CA VAL A 80 1.62 6.64 0.86
C VAL A 80 0.23 6.52 1.50
N ALA A 81 0.16 6.16 2.77
CA ALA A 81 -1.11 6.04 3.49
C ALA A 81 -1.82 7.39 3.68
N CYS A 82 -1.08 8.45 4.05
CA CYS A 82 -1.64 9.80 4.15
C CYS A 82 -2.23 10.27 2.82
N ALA A 83 -1.48 10.11 1.72
CA ALA A 83 -1.92 10.45 0.37
C ALA A 83 -3.19 9.66 -0.02
N SER A 84 -3.21 8.35 0.26
CA SER A 84 -4.34 7.47 -0.05
C SER A 84 -5.61 7.86 0.73
N VAL A 85 -5.49 8.16 2.01
CA VAL A 85 -6.63 8.62 2.84
C VAL A 85 -7.12 10.00 2.39
N ALA A 86 -6.21 10.94 2.12
CA ALA A 86 -6.56 12.27 1.66
C ALA A 86 -7.30 12.23 0.30
N LEU A 87 -6.77 11.46 -0.67
CA LEU A 87 -7.40 11.31 -1.98
C LEU A 87 -8.75 10.62 -1.89
N SER A 88 -8.86 9.57 -1.09
CA SER A 88 -10.13 8.87 -0.86
C SER A 88 -11.20 9.79 -0.30
N ARG A 89 -10.89 10.58 0.72
CA ARG A 89 -11.82 11.56 1.31
C ARG A 89 -12.24 12.61 0.28
N HIS A 90 -11.28 13.17 -0.44
CA HIS A 90 -11.54 14.16 -1.49
C HIS A 90 -12.45 13.61 -2.59
N THR A 91 -12.18 12.41 -3.09
CA THR A 91 -12.99 11.73 -4.13
C THR A 91 -14.44 11.52 -3.67
N LEU A 92 -14.67 11.35 -2.37
CA LEU A 92 -16.01 11.19 -1.79
C LEU A 92 -16.65 12.53 -1.37
N GLY A 93 -16.06 13.67 -1.75
CA GLY A 93 -16.60 15.01 -1.47
C GLY A 93 -16.42 15.47 -0.02
N LEU A 94 -15.49 14.85 0.72
CA LEU A 94 -15.12 15.25 2.09
C LEU A 94 -13.89 16.14 2.08
N ALA A 95 -13.65 16.86 3.18
CA ALA A 95 -12.40 17.58 3.37
C ALA A 95 -11.23 16.57 3.34
N ALA A 96 -10.26 16.79 2.43
CA ALA A 96 -9.18 15.85 2.19
C ALA A 96 -8.32 15.59 3.42
N TRP A 97 -7.93 16.68 4.11
CA TRP A 97 -7.07 16.63 5.30
C TRP A 97 -7.43 17.75 6.26
N GLU A 98 -7.82 17.40 7.47
CA GLU A 98 -8.33 18.35 8.48
C GLU A 98 -7.31 18.56 9.61
N ASP A 99 -7.41 19.67 10.32
CA ASP A 99 -6.48 20.04 11.40
C ASP A 99 -6.35 18.96 12.48
N HIS A 100 -7.45 18.25 12.78
CA HIS A 100 -7.41 17.16 13.75
C HIS A 100 -6.55 15.97 13.26
N MET A 101 -6.48 15.75 11.94
CA MET A 101 -5.62 14.73 11.35
C MET A 101 -4.15 15.16 11.40
N VAL A 102 -3.86 16.44 11.12
CA VAL A 102 -2.53 17.01 11.31
C VAL A 102 -2.07 16.85 12.77
N ALA A 103 -2.94 17.17 13.72
CA ALA A 103 -2.61 17.06 15.14
C ALA A 103 -2.26 15.63 15.57
N LYS A 104 -2.94 14.63 15.02
CA LYS A 104 -2.75 13.20 15.35
C LYS A 104 -1.60 12.55 14.59
N THR A 105 -1.47 12.83 13.30
CA THR A 105 -0.47 12.18 12.42
C THR A 105 0.86 12.91 12.38
N LYS A 106 0.86 14.21 12.70
CA LYS A 106 1.99 15.15 12.54
C LYS A 106 2.37 15.41 11.08
N TYR A 107 1.56 14.98 10.11
CA TYR A 107 1.74 15.27 8.69
C TYR A 107 0.82 16.39 8.24
N ASN A 108 1.37 17.37 7.51
CA ASN A 108 0.63 18.37 6.74
C ASN A 108 0.50 17.88 5.28
N VAL A 109 -0.39 18.49 4.52
CA VAL A 109 -0.59 18.14 3.10
C VAL A 109 0.71 18.30 2.29
N GLU A 110 1.52 19.30 2.59
CA GLU A 110 2.79 19.55 1.92
C GLU A 110 3.79 18.38 2.08
N ASP A 111 3.73 17.65 3.22
CA ASP A 111 4.64 16.52 3.50
C ASP A 111 4.38 15.32 2.56
N PHE A 112 3.17 15.17 2.03
CA PHE A 112 2.81 14.07 1.13
C PHE A 112 2.25 14.52 -0.22
N LYS A 113 2.36 15.80 -0.56
CA LYS A 113 1.82 16.40 -1.78
C LYS A 113 2.32 15.75 -3.06
N GLU A 114 3.61 15.48 -3.14
CA GLU A 114 4.19 14.84 -4.31
C GLU A 114 3.62 13.43 -4.51
N CYS A 115 3.54 12.65 -3.42
CA CYS A 115 2.92 11.32 -3.45
C CYS A 115 1.44 11.40 -3.85
N LEU A 116 0.71 12.40 -3.33
CA LEU A 116 -0.70 12.62 -3.64
C LEU A 116 -0.93 12.91 -5.13
N ILE A 117 -0.09 13.75 -5.75
CA ILE A 117 -0.18 14.06 -7.18
C ILE A 117 0.05 12.80 -8.01
N ARG A 118 1.13 12.06 -7.73
CA ARG A 118 1.42 10.80 -8.44
C ARG A 118 0.32 9.77 -8.27
N LEU A 119 -0.22 9.66 -7.05
CA LEU A 119 -1.31 8.72 -6.77
C LEU A 119 -2.61 9.10 -7.51
N HIS A 120 -2.90 10.39 -7.62
CA HIS A 120 -4.04 10.87 -8.41
C HIS A 120 -3.88 10.51 -9.89
N GLU A 121 -2.72 10.76 -10.48
CA GLU A 121 -2.41 10.39 -11.86
C GLU A 121 -2.53 8.86 -12.08
N THR A 122 -2.01 8.07 -11.14
CA THR A 122 -2.11 6.61 -11.17
C THR A 122 -3.57 6.14 -11.09
N PHE A 123 -4.36 6.78 -10.24
CA PHE A 123 -5.79 6.49 -10.08
C PHE A 123 -6.59 6.80 -11.35
N GLU A 124 -6.37 7.97 -11.99
CA GLU A 124 -7.00 8.35 -13.24
C GLU A 124 -6.63 7.38 -14.38
N ASN A 125 -5.39 6.92 -14.42
CA ASN A 125 -4.89 6.00 -15.43
C ASN A 125 -5.25 4.51 -15.13
N ALA A 126 -5.71 4.17 -13.94
CA ALA A 126 -5.99 2.79 -13.53
C ALA A 126 -6.91 2.01 -14.49
N PRO A 127 -7.95 2.62 -15.13
CA PRO A 127 -8.78 1.90 -16.09
C PRO A 127 -8.05 1.41 -17.35
N SER A 128 -6.97 2.09 -17.75
CA SER A 128 -6.18 1.79 -18.95
C SER A 128 -4.93 0.95 -18.69
N MET A 129 -4.60 0.66 -17.41
CA MET A 129 -3.45 -0.16 -17.05
C MET A 129 -3.61 -1.61 -17.52
N ALA A 130 -2.50 -2.24 -17.91
CA ALA A 130 -2.48 -3.66 -18.30
C ALA A 130 -2.87 -4.59 -17.14
N GLN A 131 -2.51 -4.22 -15.91
CA GLN A 131 -2.80 -4.97 -14.69
C GLN A 131 -4.12 -4.51 -14.06
N GLN A 132 -5.16 -5.33 -14.14
CA GLN A 132 -6.50 -5.02 -13.64
C GLN A 132 -6.86 -5.76 -12.33
N ALA A 133 -5.99 -6.63 -11.81
CA ALA A 133 -6.30 -7.48 -10.65
C ALA A 133 -6.72 -6.69 -9.41
N VAL A 134 -6.03 -5.59 -9.09
CA VAL A 134 -6.38 -4.73 -7.96
C VAL A 134 -7.77 -4.09 -8.16
N ARG A 135 -8.05 -3.59 -9.36
CA ARG A 135 -9.35 -2.97 -9.67
C ARG A 135 -10.49 -3.98 -9.60
N GLU A 136 -10.30 -5.19 -10.11
CA GLU A 136 -11.31 -6.26 -10.04
C GLU A 136 -11.55 -6.70 -8.58
N LYS A 137 -10.52 -6.77 -7.74
CA LYS A 137 -10.64 -7.08 -6.31
C LYS A 137 -11.62 -6.13 -5.61
N TYR A 138 -11.51 -4.82 -5.87
CA TYR A 138 -12.31 -3.79 -5.20
C TYR A 138 -13.63 -3.46 -5.88
N LYS A 139 -13.90 -3.95 -7.08
CA LYS A 139 -15.12 -3.69 -7.84
C LYS A 139 -16.41 -4.09 -7.10
N ASN A 140 -16.34 -5.11 -6.26
CA ASN A 140 -17.46 -5.63 -5.48
C ASN A 140 -17.39 -5.26 -3.99
N ALA A 141 -16.43 -4.45 -3.56
CA ALA A 141 -16.36 -3.95 -2.21
C ALA A 141 -17.48 -2.91 -1.99
N LYS A 142 -18.53 -3.32 -1.26
CA LYS A 142 -19.71 -2.49 -0.92
C LYS A 142 -19.51 -1.77 0.41
#